data_026ea4e407d4ab1b1e17ef9a908045ec
#
_entry.id   026ea4e407d4ab1b1e17ef9a908045ec
#
_cell.length_a   1.000
_cell.length_b   1.000
_cell.length_c   1.000
_cell.angle_alpha   90.00
_cell.angle_beta   90.00
_cell.angle_gamma   90.00
#
_symmetry.space_group_name_H-M   'P 1'
#
loop_
_entity.id
_entity.type
_entity.pdbx_description
1 polymer ?
#
loop_
_entity_poly.entity_id
_entity_poly.type
_entity_poly.pdbx_seq_one_letter_code
_entity_poly.pdbx_strand_id
1 'polypeptide(L)'
;SKTTTESSTPNQGETEEEVAVQDFDIVNRTDIELEHGTITYTIRDENGKVSINSADKNTLNKLLEYSGVEDKIERSTISDSILDWIDSDKNHRLNGAEDDYYRKQSPPYFAKNGKFETIDELLKVRGVTEEILYGSKDSLDDEEKQYKGIVDHLTVYNIPTVNPNTASKEVLDILFAQEQVNEILENMSSKGFHSNTLSNYFRIKPTGKIASSRTEHTV
;
A
#
# COMPACT_ATOMS: atom_id res chain seq x y z
N SER A 1 27.80 21.58 -62.00
CA SER A 1 27.72 21.84 -60.59
C SER A 1 26.27 21.62 -60.10
N LYS A 2 26.00 20.45 -59.57
CA LYS A 2 24.72 20.15 -58.88
C LYS A 2 25.05 19.91 -57.42
N THR A 3 24.57 20.78 -56.59
CA THR A 3 24.64 20.66 -55.13
C THR A 3 23.42 19.88 -54.66
N THR A 4 23.64 18.71 -54.08
CA THR A 4 22.61 17.87 -53.46
C THR A 4 22.55 18.26 -51.99
N THR A 5 21.40 18.76 -51.56
CA THR A 5 21.09 19.03 -50.14
C THR A 5 20.47 17.76 -49.56
N GLU A 6 21.15 17.11 -48.64
CA GLU A 6 20.59 16.06 -47.79
C GLU A 6 19.79 16.74 -46.68
N SER A 7 18.51 16.37 -46.61
CA SER A 7 17.62 16.73 -45.51
C SER A 7 17.72 15.66 -44.43
N SER A 8 18.34 16.02 -43.32
CA SER A 8 18.31 15.24 -42.09
C SER A 8 17.01 15.49 -41.35
N THR A 9 16.18 14.50 -41.23
CA THR A 9 15.00 14.46 -40.37
C THR A 9 15.44 14.37 -38.91
N PRO A 10 14.94 15.19 -38.00
CA PRO A 10 15.20 14.97 -36.58
C PRO A 10 14.30 13.81 -36.05
N ASN A 11 14.97 12.86 -35.45
CA ASN A 11 14.35 11.77 -34.70
C ASN A 11 13.65 12.38 -33.48
N GLN A 12 12.30 12.40 -33.47
CA GLN A 12 11.53 12.73 -32.29
C GLN A 12 11.61 11.56 -31.35
N GLY A 13 12.46 11.67 -30.34
CA GLY A 13 12.38 10.85 -29.16
C GLY A 13 11.05 11.15 -28.44
N GLU A 14 10.16 10.19 -28.43
CA GLU A 14 9.01 10.20 -27.56
C GLU A 14 9.54 10.12 -26.12
N THR A 15 9.54 11.27 -25.45
CA THR A 15 9.64 11.28 -24.00
C THR A 15 8.31 10.78 -23.49
N GLU A 16 8.30 9.56 -22.94
CA GLU A 16 7.24 9.12 -22.06
C GLU A 16 7.17 10.15 -20.92
N GLU A 17 6.19 11.04 -20.96
CA GLU A 17 5.82 11.81 -19.79
C GLU A 17 5.34 10.82 -18.73
N GLU A 18 6.20 10.54 -17.76
CA GLU A 18 5.83 9.91 -16.50
C GLU A 18 4.72 10.80 -15.91
N VAL A 19 3.47 10.37 -16.08
CA VAL A 19 2.33 11.01 -15.41
C VAL A 19 2.60 10.81 -13.92
N ALA A 20 3.10 11.84 -13.26
CA ALA A 20 3.29 11.85 -11.83
C ALA A 20 1.93 11.52 -11.20
N VAL A 21 1.78 10.30 -10.72
CA VAL A 21 0.62 9.89 -9.93
C VAL A 21 0.64 10.77 -8.70
N GLN A 22 -0.23 11.77 -8.65
CA GLN A 22 -0.38 12.61 -7.49
C GLN A 22 -0.75 11.69 -6.32
N ASP A 23 0.07 11.70 -5.29
CA ASP A 23 -0.23 11.09 -4.01
C ASP A 23 -1.49 11.78 -3.48
N PHE A 24 -2.63 11.09 -3.56
CA PHE A 24 -3.94 11.64 -3.22
C PHE A 24 -4.13 11.78 -1.71
N ASP A 25 -3.31 12.62 -1.10
CA ASP A 25 -3.66 13.21 0.18
C ASP A 25 -4.88 14.11 -0.05
N ILE A 26 -6.05 13.69 0.40
CA ILE A 26 -7.32 14.43 0.21
C ILE A 26 -7.18 15.86 0.72
N VAL A 27 -6.46 16.03 1.83
CA VAL A 27 -6.13 17.35 2.38
C VAL A 27 -4.75 17.26 3.03
N ASN A 28 -3.87 18.12 2.57
CA ASN A 28 -2.59 18.38 3.23
C ASN A 28 -2.54 19.86 3.61
N ARG A 29 -2.47 20.16 4.91
CA ARG A 29 -2.37 21.51 5.44
C ARG A 29 -1.12 21.63 6.29
N THR A 30 -0.26 22.56 5.92
CA THR A 30 1.01 22.80 6.59
C THR A 30 1.02 24.15 7.29
N ASP A 31 1.72 24.21 8.44
CA ASP A 31 2.05 25.44 9.14
C ASP A 31 0.87 26.38 9.39
N ILE A 32 -0.27 25.82 9.80
CA ILE A 32 -1.43 26.62 10.23
C ILE A 32 -1.04 27.27 11.56
N GLU A 33 -0.98 28.60 11.57
CA GLU A 33 -0.63 29.37 12.75
C GLU A 33 -1.73 29.29 13.81
N LEU A 34 -1.31 29.03 15.05
CA LEU A 34 -2.10 29.10 16.27
C LEU A 34 -1.43 30.10 17.23
N GLU A 35 -2.16 30.54 18.27
CA GLU A 35 -1.67 31.53 19.24
C GLU A 35 -0.27 31.22 19.81
N HIS A 36 0.06 29.94 20.01
CA HIS A 36 1.30 29.49 20.64
C HIS A 36 2.12 28.52 19.80
N GLY A 37 1.85 28.39 18.50
CA GLY A 37 2.57 27.46 17.65
C GLY A 37 1.94 27.26 16.29
N THR A 38 2.33 26.17 15.63
CA THR A 38 1.78 25.77 14.33
C THR A 38 1.26 24.35 14.38
N ILE A 39 0.28 24.05 13.53
CA ILE A 39 -0.21 22.69 13.30
C ILE A 39 -0.10 22.36 11.80
N THR A 40 0.37 21.17 11.54
CA THR A 40 0.33 20.53 10.23
C THR A 40 -0.54 19.29 10.35
N TYR A 41 -1.41 19.01 9.36
CA TYR A 41 -2.13 17.74 9.33
C TYR A 41 -2.32 17.22 7.92
N THR A 42 -2.38 15.91 7.79
CA THR A 42 -2.77 15.20 6.58
C THR A 42 -4.05 14.41 6.83
N ILE A 43 -4.92 14.35 5.81
CA ILE A 43 -6.10 13.49 5.82
C ILE A 43 -5.96 12.54 4.65
N ARG A 44 -5.92 11.23 4.96
CA ARG A 44 -5.89 10.15 3.98
C ARG A 44 -7.18 9.35 4.01
N ASP A 45 -7.63 8.92 2.84
CA ASP A 45 -8.79 8.04 2.71
C ASP A 45 -8.37 6.58 2.91
N GLU A 46 -8.89 5.94 3.94
CA GLU A 46 -8.66 4.51 4.15
C GLU A 46 -9.44 3.65 3.13
N ASN A 47 -10.51 4.19 2.53
CA ASN A 47 -11.26 3.49 1.48
C ASN A 47 -10.47 3.36 0.16
N GLY A 48 -9.40 4.10 -0.03
CA GLY A 48 -8.47 3.94 -1.15
C GLY A 48 -7.46 2.80 -1.00
N LYS A 49 -7.59 1.94 0.03
CA LYS A 49 -6.62 0.90 0.36
C LYS A 49 -7.21 -0.51 0.28
N VAL A 50 -6.32 -1.51 0.26
CA VAL A 50 -6.69 -2.93 0.37
C VAL A 50 -7.06 -3.25 1.82
N SER A 51 -8.28 -3.72 2.06
CA SER A 51 -8.69 -4.21 3.38
C SER A 51 -8.10 -5.58 3.67
N ILE A 52 -7.12 -5.65 4.58
CA ILE A 52 -6.48 -6.92 4.94
C ILE A 52 -7.47 -7.94 5.53
N ASN A 53 -8.52 -7.44 6.20
CA ASN A 53 -9.54 -8.27 6.84
C ASN A 53 -10.58 -8.86 5.88
N SER A 54 -10.58 -8.46 4.61
CA SER A 54 -11.52 -8.95 3.58
C SER A 54 -10.83 -9.33 2.26
N ALA A 55 -9.51 -9.19 2.18
CA ALA A 55 -8.75 -9.58 1.01
C ALA A 55 -8.82 -11.10 0.79
N ASP A 56 -9.07 -11.51 -0.43
CA ASP A 56 -8.98 -12.92 -0.83
C ASP A 56 -7.52 -13.33 -1.11
N LYS A 57 -7.30 -14.63 -1.29
CA LYS A 57 -5.96 -15.18 -1.57
C LYS A 57 -5.34 -14.59 -2.83
N ASN A 58 -6.12 -14.29 -3.85
CA ASN A 58 -5.61 -13.72 -5.11
C ASN A 58 -5.09 -12.30 -4.88
N THR A 59 -5.86 -11.47 -4.18
CA THR A 59 -5.48 -10.11 -3.79
C THR A 59 -4.22 -10.12 -2.93
N LEU A 60 -4.14 -11.01 -1.93
CA LEU A 60 -2.95 -11.16 -1.09
C LEU A 60 -1.71 -11.57 -1.90
N ASN A 61 -1.86 -12.52 -2.83
CA ASN A 61 -0.76 -12.93 -3.69
C ASN A 61 -0.25 -11.79 -4.59
N LYS A 62 -1.14 -10.99 -5.18
CA LYS A 62 -0.76 -9.81 -5.96
C LYS A 62 -0.06 -8.74 -5.11
N LEU A 63 -0.56 -8.51 -3.90
CA LEU A 63 0.06 -7.59 -2.94
C LEU A 63 1.48 -8.02 -2.57
N LEU A 64 1.69 -9.31 -2.31
CA LEU A 64 3.01 -9.89 -2.00
C LEU A 64 3.94 -9.88 -3.23
N GLU A 65 3.41 -10.11 -4.42
CA GLU A 65 4.15 -9.97 -5.68
C GLU A 65 4.62 -8.52 -5.90
N TYR A 66 3.74 -7.55 -5.66
CA TYR A 66 4.10 -6.13 -5.67
C TYR A 66 5.20 -5.81 -4.66
N SER A 67 5.15 -6.39 -3.46
CA SER A 67 6.20 -6.17 -2.45
C SER A 67 7.57 -6.73 -2.84
N GLY A 68 7.66 -7.60 -3.85
CA GLY A 68 8.89 -8.24 -4.29
C GLY A 68 9.05 -9.68 -3.80
N VAL A 69 8.03 -10.31 -3.23
CA VAL A 69 8.06 -11.75 -2.93
C VAL A 69 7.87 -12.52 -4.23
N GLU A 70 8.96 -12.94 -4.86
CA GLU A 70 8.95 -13.58 -6.20
C GLU A 70 8.55 -15.06 -6.15
N ASP A 71 8.89 -15.77 -5.07
CA ASP A 71 8.61 -17.19 -4.94
C ASP A 71 7.13 -17.44 -4.69
N LYS A 72 6.51 -18.25 -5.53
CA LYS A 72 5.07 -18.57 -5.45
C LYS A 72 4.69 -19.38 -4.22
N ILE A 73 5.60 -20.22 -3.72
CA ILE A 73 5.36 -21.04 -2.52
C ILE A 73 5.41 -20.13 -1.29
N GLU A 74 6.38 -19.22 -1.25
CA GLU A 74 6.48 -18.19 -0.21
C GLU A 74 5.22 -17.32 -0.17
N ARG A 75 4.77 -16.77 -1.32
CA ARG A 75 3.50 -16.02 -1.41
C ARG A 75 2.30 -16.84 -0.91
N SER A 76 2.19 -18.10 -1.33
CA SER A 76 1.11 -18.98 -0.87
C SER A 76 1.19 -19.24 0.63
N THR A 77 2.39 -19.38 1.19
CA THR A 77 2.61 -19.57 2.61
C THR A 77 2.15 -18.36 3.41
N ILE A 78 2.54 -17.16 2.99
CA ILE A 78 2.16 -15.92 3.65
C ILE A 78 0.65 -15.69 3.52
N SER A 79 0.09 -15.78 2.31
CA SER A 79 -1.34 -15.53 2.09
C SER A 79 -2.24 -16.54 2.78
N ASP A 80 -1.90 -17.84 2.78
CA ASP A 80 -2.64 -18.85 3.52
C ASP A 80 -2.56 -18.58 5.04
N SER A 81 -1.38 -18.20 5.55
CA SER A 81 -1.20 -17.88 6.97
C SER A 81 -1.94 -16.61 7.42
N ILE A 82 -2.07 -15.60 6.54
CA ILE A 82 -2.90 -14.41 6.80
C ILE A 82 -4.37 -14.81 6.89
N LEU A 83 -4.84 -15.68 6.00
CA LEU A 83 -6.23 -16.13 5.98
C LEU A 83 -6.56 -17.01 7.19
N ASP A 84 -5.63 -17.90 7.63
CA ASP A 84 -5.77 -18.70 8.85
C ASP A 84 -5.75 -17.81 10.10
N TRP A 85 -4.95 -16.74 10.11
CA TRP A 85 -4.92 -15.79 11.22
C TRP A 85 -6.26 -15.09 11.46
N ILE A 86 -7.03 -14.86 10.38
CA ILE A 86 -8.30 -14.10 10.41
C ILE A 86 -9.49 -15.01 10.70
N ASP A 87 -9.51 -16.24 10.17
CA ASP A 87 -10.68 -17.11 10.32
C ASP A 87 -10.83 -17.65 11.74
N SER A 88 -11.98 -18.24 12.04
CA SER A 88 -12.33 -18.62 13.41
C SER A 88 -12.11 -20.10 13.70
N ASP A 89 -11.70 -20.89 12.70
CA ASP A 89 -11.45 -22.30 12.89
C ASP A 89 -9.95 -22.57 13.21
N LYS A 90 -9.55 -23.83 13.30
CA LYS A 90 -8.18 -24.24 13.64
C LYS A 90 -7.57 -25.16 12.58
N ASN A 91 -8.18 -25.19 11.40
CA ASN A 91 -7.73 -26.02 10.31
C ASN A 91 -6.88 -25.21 9.35
N HIS A 92 -5.57 -25.35 9.43
CA HIS A 92 -4.70 -24.60 8.54
C HIS A 92 -4.92 -24.96 7.07
N ARG A 93 -4.82 -23.97 6.20
CA ARG A 93 -4.75 -24.12 4.74
C ARG A 93 -3.48 -24.89 4.37
N LEU A 94 -3.40 -25.32 3.10
CA LEU A 94 -2.30 -26.18 2.63
C LEU A 94 -0.90 -25.66 3.03
N ASN A 95 -0.68 -24.35 2.94
CA ASN A 95 0.60 -23.71 3.28
C ASN A 95 0.46 -22.75 4.47
N GLY A 96 -0.67 -22.74 5.14
CA GLY A 96 -0.99 -21.83 6.22
C GLY A 96 -0.38 -22.19 7.57
N ALA A 97 -0.79 -21.48 8.61
CA ALA A 97 -0.28 -21.67 9.96
C ALA A 97 -1.36 -21.37 11.01
N GLU A 98 -1.47 -22.28 11.96
CA GLU A 98 -2.35 -22.21 13.10
C GLU A 98 -1.60 -22.33 14.44
N ASP A 99 -2.30 -22.55 15.54
CA ASP A 99 -1.76 -22.67 16.89
C ASP A 99 -0.56 -23.65 17.00
N ASP A 100 -0.56 -24.73 16.23
CA ASP A 100 0.51 -25.72 16.22
C ASP A 100 1.84 -25.16 15.70
N TYR A 101 1.79 -24.17 14.81
CA TYR A 101 2.93 -23.42 14.32
C TYR A 101 3.35 -22.34 15.33
N TYR A 102 2.42 -21.48 15.77
CA TYR A 102 2.72 -20.32 16.58
C TYR A 102 3.19 -20.64 18.00
N ARG A 103 2.74 -21.76 18.56
CA ARG A 103 3.21 -22.27 19.86
C ARG A 103 4.67 -22.74 19.86
N LYS A 104 5.24 -23.00 18.69
CA LYS A 104 6.67 -23.36 18.55
C LYS A 104 7.59 -22.14 18.42
N GLN A 105 7.02 -20.93 18.31
CA GLN A 105 7.80 -19.70 18.25
C GLN A 105 8.42 -19.34 19.60
N SER A 106 9.35 -18.39 19.60
CA SER A 106 9.98 -17.90 20.83
C SER A 106 9.85 -16.36 20.92
N PRO A 107 9.05 -15.83 21.85
CA PRO A 107 8.15 -16.51 22.77
C PRO A 107 6.97 -17.19 22.04
N PRO A 108 6.36 -18.26 22.63
CA PRO A 108 5.21 -18.92 22.04
C PRO A 108 3.95 -18.03 22.14
N TYR A 109 3.11 -18.08 21.11
CA TYR A 109 1.81 -17.42 21.07
C TYR A 109 0.80 -18.26 20.30
N PHE A 110 -0.40 -17.74 20.08
CA PHE A 110 -1.50 -18.41 19.38
C PHE A 110 -1.91 -17.62 18.16
N ALA A 111 -2.51 -18.28 17.17
CA ALA A 111 -3.22 -17.59 16.11
C ALA A 111 -4.33 -16.73 16.73
N LYS A 112 -4.60 -15.56 16.13
CA LYS A 112 -5.63 -14.66 16.66
C LYS A 112 -7.04 -15.23 16.46
N ASN A 113 -7.25 -15.97 15.39
CA ASN A 113 -8.56 -16.48 14.94
C ASN A 113 -9.60 -15.34 14.90
N GLY A 114 -9.20 -14.21 14.33
CA GLY A 114 -10.00 -13.00 14.26
C GLY A 114 -9.34 -11.87 13.48
N LYS A 115 -10.10 -10.83 13.22
CA LYS A 115 -9.68 -9.70 12.40
C LYS A 115 -8.45 -8.99 12.98
N PHE A 116 -7.59 -8.50 12.09
CA PHE A 116 -6.53 -7.56 12.45
C PHE A 116 -7.11 -6.27 13.01
N GLU A 117 -6.54 -5.77 14.10
CA GLU A 117 -6.86 -4.47 14.70
C GLU A 117 -5.85 -3.41 14.29
N THR A 118 -4.61 -3.82 14.03
CA THR A 118 -3.55 -2.97 13.52
C THR A 118 -2.83 -3.66 12.36
N ILE A 119 -2.21 -2.89 11.47
CA ILE A 119 -1.43 -3.46 10.37
C ILE A 119 -0.16 -4.15 10.88
N ASP A 120 0.42 -3.64 11.96
CA ASP A 120 1.63 -4.21 12.57
C ASP A 120 1.45 -5.63 13.11
N GLU A 121 0.21 -6.05 13.37
CA GLU A 121 -0.08 -7.44 13.73
C GLU A 121 0.34 -8.43 12.63
N LEU A 122 0.45 -7.99 11.38
CA LEU A 122 0.96 -8.82 10.28
C LEU A 122 2.34 -9.39 10.58
N LEU A 123 3.19 -8.70 11.35
CA LEU A 123 4.50 -9.19 11.78
C LEU A 123 4.45 -10.45 12.65
N LYS A 124 3.28 -10.80 13.17
CA LYS A 124 3.06 -12.04 13.90
C LYS A 124 2.69 -13.21 13.00
N VAL A 125 2.33 -12.93 11.75
CA VAL A 125 1.90 -13.94 10.80
C VAL A 125 3.11 -14.63 10.18
N ARG A 126 3.06 -15.93 10.03
CA ARG A 126 4.12 -16.73 9.42
C ARG A 126 4.52 -16.19 8.05
N GLY A 127 5.81 -15.93 7.88
CA GLY A 127 6.43 -15.51 6.63
C GLY A 127 6.40 -14.00 6.39
N VAL A 128 5.67 -13.20 7.15
CA VAL A 128 5.71 -11.75 7.05
C VAL A 128 6.94 -11.23 7.78
N THR A 129 7.76 -10.44 7.09
CA THR A 129 8.95 -9.78 7.65
C THR A 129 8.77 -8.26 7.68
N GLU A 130 9.64 -7.56 8.42
CA GLU A 130 9.66 -6.09 8.43
C GLU A 130 9.87 -5.52 7.04
N GLU A 131 10.74 -6.15 6.23
CA GLU A 131 11.04 -5.71 4.88
C GLU A 131 9.82 -5.86 3.95
N ILE A 132 9.06 -6.95 4.05
CA ILE A 132 7.82 -7.12 3.29
C ILE A 132 6.80 -6.07 3.69
N LEU A 133 6.67 -5.79 5.00
CA LEU A 133 5.65 -4.88 5.51
C LEU A 133 6.01 -3.42 5.27
N TYR A 134 7.22 -3.00 5.63
CA TYR A 134 7.63 -1.59 5.62
C TYR A 134 8.55 -1.21 4.45
N GLY A 135 9.04 -2.19 3.69
CA GLY A 135 10.06 -2.01 2.66
C GLY A 135 11.47 -2.22 3.19
N SER A 136 12.37 -2.59 2.28
CA SER A 136 13.79 -2.69 2.60
C SER A 136 14.34 -1.28 2.90
N LYS A 137 15.25 -1.22 3.88
CA LYS A 137 16.06 -0.01 4.06
C LYS A 137 17.02 0.10 2.89
N ASP A 138 17.32 1.32 2.46
CA ASP A 138 18.32 1.58 1.44
C ASP A 138 19.63 0.90 1.86
N SER A 139 19.93 -0.24 1.27
CA SER A 139 21.22 -0.89 1.43
C SER A 139 22.12 -0.47 0.27
N LEU A 140 23.41 -0.25 0.57
CA LEU A 140 24.40 0.06 -0.45
C LEU A 140 24.87 -1.22 -1.21
N ASP A 141 24.31 -2.37 -0.86
CA ASP A 141 24.60 -3.66 -1.48
C ASP A 141 23.55 -3.97 -2.55
N ASP A 142 23.93 -3.84 -3.82
CA ASP A 142 23.09 -4.13 -4.98
C ASP A 142 22.66 -5.62 -5.08
N GLU A 143 23.23 -6.51 -4.26
CA GLU A 143 22.90 -7.95 -4.24
C GLU A 143 21.77 -8.29 -3.24
N GLU A 144 21.41 -7.40 -2.34
CA GLU A 144 20.28 -7.64 -1.41
C GLU A 144 18.93 -7.47 -2.10
N LYS A 145 18.05 -8.43 -1.85
CA LYS A 145 16.68 -8.40 -2.35
C LYS A 145 15.94 -7.16 -1.79
N GLN A 146 15.52 -6.30 -2.69
CA GLN A 146 14.79 -5.09 -2.34
C GLN A 146 13.29 -5.36 -2.27
N TYR A 147 12.67 -5.07 -1.12
CA TYR A 147 11.24 -5.16 -0.93
C TYR A 147 10.60 -3.78 -0.95
N LYS A 148 9.46 -3.66 -1.66
CA LYS A 148 8.56 -2.51 -1.54
C LYS A 148 7.63 -2.76 -0.36
N GLY A 149 7.56 -1.82 0.56
CA GLY A 149 6.64 -1.93 1.70
C GLY A 149 5.17 -1.92 1.26
N ILE A 150 4.36 -2.69 1.95
CA ILE A 150 2.91 -2.77 1.66
C ILE A 150 2.05 -2.03 2.68
N VAL A 151 2.64 -1.52 3.76
CA VAL A 151 1.92 -0.90 4.88
C VAL A 151 1.03 0.27 4.44
N ASP A 152 1.51 1.10 3.51
CA ASP A 152 0.77 2.27 3.03
C ASP A 152 -0.42 1.89 2.13
N HIS A 153 -0.42 0.68 1.56
CA HIS A 153 -1.49 0.16 0.71
C HIS A 153 -2.56 -0.62 1.46
N LEU A 154 -2.38 -0.82 2.78
CA LEU A 154 -3.25 -1.65 3.61
C LEU A 154 -4.10 -0.83 4.58
N THR A 155 -5.27 -1.37 4.89
CA THR A 155 -6.11 -0.92 6.00
C THR A 155 -6.72 -2.11 6.74
N VAL A 156 -7.00 -1.94 8.04
CA VAL A 156 -7.73 -2.93 8.84
C VAL A 156 -9.25 -2.74 8.79
N TYR A 157 -9.72 -1.59 8.30
CA TYR A 157 -11.13 -1.32 8.18
C TYR A 157 -11.78 -2.23 7.15
N ASN A 158 -13.01 -2.66 7.44
CA ASN A 158 -13.79 -3.46 6.50
C ASN A 158 -14.35 -2.55 5.39
N ILE A 159 -13.71 -2.57 4.25
CA ILE A 159 -14.08 -1.75 3.09
C ILE A 159 -14.72 -2.67 2.05
N PRO A 160 -16.04 -2.60 1.86
CA PRO A 160 -16.74 -3.46 0.91
C PRO A 160 -16.40 -3.12 -0.55
N THR A 161 -16.09 -1.86 -0.82
CA THR A 161 -15.72 -1.37 -2.16
C THR A 161 -14.65 -0.29 -2.02
N VAL A 162 -13.52 -0.50 -2.69
CA VAL A 162 -12.44 0.49 -2.71
C VAL A 162 -12.92 1.77 -3.41
N ASN A 163 -12.45 2.91 -2.94
CA ASN A 163 -12.66 4.18 -3.64
C ASN A 163 -11.55 4.38 -4.69
N PRO A 164 -11.84 4.19 -5.98
CA PRO A 164 -10.82 4.31 -7.02
C PRO A 164 -10.29 5.73 -7.19
N ASN A 165 -11.05 6.74 -6.73
CA ASN A 165 -10.61 8.15 -6.84
C ASN A 165 -9.49 8.51 -5.86
N THR A 166 -9.28 7.71 -4.81
CA THR A 166 -8.28 7.93 -3.76
C THR A 166 -7.32 6.77 -3.59
N ALA A 167 -7.52 5.71 -4.37
CA ALA A 167 -6.59 4.58 -4.41
C ALA A 167 -5.34 4.94 -5.21
N SER A 168 -4.17 4.54 -4.71
CA SER A 168 -2.94 4.65 -5.48
C SER A 168 -2.96 3.72 -6.70
N LYS A 169 -2.11 4.00 -7.70
CA LYS A 169 -2.03 3.16 -8.90
C LYS A 169 -1.72 1.70 -8.53
N GLU A 170 -0.87 1.49 -7.56
CA GLU A 170 -0.50 0.16 -7.07
C GLU A 170 -1.70 -0.59 -6.50
N VAL A 171 -2.52 0.08 -5.70
CA VAL A 171 -3.76 -0.52 -5.16
C VAL A 171 -4.74 -0.83 -6.29
N LEU A 172 -4.85 0.04 -7.29
CA LEU A 172 -5.68 -0.23 -8.47
C LEU A 172 -5.17 -1.46 -9.23
N ASP A 173 -3.86 -1.58 -9.50
CA ASP A 173 -3.25 -2.71 -10.20
C ASP A 173 -3.42 -4.04 -9.42
N ILE A 174 -3.44 -3.99 -8.09
CA ILE A 174 -3.68 -5.17 -7.24
C ILE A 174 -5.14 -5.61 -7.34
N LEU A 175 -6.09 -4.67 -7.30
CA LEU A 175 -7.52 -4.98 -7.16
C LEU A 175 -8.25 -5.17 -8.49
N PHE A 176 -7.82 -4.50 -9.55
CA PHE A 176 -8.53 -4.46 -10.83
C PHE A 176 -7.74 -5.10 -11.96
N ALA A 177 -8.42 -5.41 -13.07
CA ALA A 177 -7.77 -5.78 -14.31
C ALA A 177 -7.19 -4.53 -15.00
N GLN A 178 -6.16 -4.70 -15.82
CA GLN A 178 -5.44 -3.58 -16.45
C GLN A 178 -6.35 -2.67 -17.29
N GLU A 179 -7.36 -3.24 -17.97
CA GLU A 179 -8.32 -2.47 -18.75
C GLU A 179 -9.15 -1.54 -17.87
N GLN A 180 -9.56 -2.03 -16.69
CA GLN A 180 -10.30 -1.24 -15.70
C GLN A 180 -9.43 -0.14 -15.09
N VAL A 181 -8.16 -0.44 -14.79
CA VAL A 181 -7.20 0.55 -14.29
C VAL A 181 -7.03 1.68 -15.30
N ASN A 182 -6.85 1.35 -16.58
CA ASN A 182 -6.71 2.34 -17.64
C ASN A 182 -7.96 3.24 -17.76
N GLU A 183 -9.17 2.65 -17.69
CA GLU A 183 -10.42 3.40 -17.69
C GLU A 183 -10.54 4.33 -16.48
N ILE A 184 -10.16 3.85 -15.28
CA ILE A 184 -10.16 4.66 -14.05
C ILE A 184 -9.24 5.87 -14.22
N LEU A 185 -8.00 5.66 -14.64
CA LEU A 185 -7.00 6.71 -14.80
C LEU A 185 -7.40 7.73 -15.90
N GLU A 186 -7.97 7.26 -17.02
CA GLU A 186 -8.48 8.12 -18.07
C GLU A 186 -9.63 9.01 -17.58
N ASN A 187 -10.59 8.44 -16.84
CA ASN A 187 -11.69 9.20 -16.26
C ASN A 187 -11.18 10.23 -15.24
N MET A 188 -10.23 9.86 -14.37
CA MET A 188 -9.63 10.78 -13.42
C MET A 188 -8.90 11.93 -14.12
N SER A 189 -8.14 11.64 -15.17
CA SER A 189 -7.44 12.67 -15.96
C SER A 189 -8.39 13.60 -16.68
N SER A 190 -9.47 13.08 -17.28
CA SER A 190 -10.38 13.87 -18.14
C SER A 190 -11.49 14.57 -17.36
N LYS A 191 -12.00 13.98 -16.28
CA LYS A 191 -13.17 14.45 -15.52
C LYS A 191 -12.83 14.84 -14.08
N GLY A 192 -11.62 14.55 -13.60
CA GLY A 192 -11.20 14.75 -12.22
C GLY A 192 -11.69 13.67 -11.25
N PHE A 193 -12.52 12.72 -11.69
CA PHE A 193 -12.99 11.58 -10.89
C PHE A 193 -13.46 10.44 -11.79
N HIS A 194 -13.45 9.21 -11.26
CA HIS A 194 -13.95 8.02 -11.97
C HIS A 194 -15.40 7.69 -11.58
N SER A 195 -15.72 7.70 -10.29
CA SER A 195 -17.01 7.24 -9.78
C SER A 195 -17.46 8.08 -8.57
N ASN A 196 -18.76 8.00 -8.25
CA ASN A 196 -19.35 8.64 -7.08
C ASN A 196 -19.21 7.77 -5.82
N THR A 197 -18.07 7.08 -5.65
CA THR A 197 -17.81 6.27 -4.46
C THR A 197 -17.64 7.18 -3.24
N LEU A 198 -18.37 6.88 -2.18
CA LEU A 198 -18.27 7.60 -0.90
C LEU A 198 -17.30 6.87 0.03
N SER A 199 -16.44 7.62 0.69
CA SER A 199 -15.53 7.12 1.70
C SER A 199 -16.13 7.31 3.10
N ASN A 200 -15.90 6.32 3.96
CA ASN A 200 -16.41 6.29 5.33
C ASN A 200 -15.31 6.35 6.38
N TYR A 201 -14.07 6.06 6.01
CA TYR A 201 -12.95 5.96 6.93
C TYR A 201 -11.83 6.88 6.49
N PHE A 202 -11.43 7.78 7.37
CA PHE A 202 -10.36 8.74 7.12
C PHE A 202 -9.34 8.68 8.24
N ARG A 203 -8.06 8.67 7.88
CA ARG A 203 -6.95 8.81 8.82
C ARG A 203 -6.50 10.25 8.86
N ILE A 204 -6.53 10.86 10.05
CA ILE A 204 -5.99 12.20 10.28
C ILE A 204 -4.69 12.07 11.05
N LYS A 205 -3.60 12.63 10.52
CA LYS A 205 -2.29 12.67 11.17
C LYS A 205 -1.93 14.12 11.45
N PRO A 206 -2.19 14.62 12.66
CA PRO A 206 -1.77 15.96 13.07
C PRO A 206 -0.33 15.97 13.59
N THR A 207 0.38 17.07 13.39
CA THR A 207 1.69 17.36 13.99
C THR A 207 1.67 18.80 14.50
N GLY A 208 1.90 18.98 15.78
CA GLY A 208 1.94 20.31 16.43
C GLY A 208 3.37 20.71 16.76
N LYS A 209 3.72 21.99 16.50
CA LYS A 209 4.97 22.63 16.94
C LYS A 209 4.65 23.81 17.85
N ILE A 210 5.25 23.84 19.03
CA ILE A 210 5.11 24.97 19.98
C ILE A 210 6.22 25.98 19.68
N ALA A 211 5.88 27.26 19.54
CA ALA A 211 6.81 28.33 19.15
C ALA A 211 8.02 28.47 20.07
N SER A 212 7.89 28.13 21.38
CA SER A 212 8.95 28.19 22.38
C SER A 212 9.70 26.87 22.59
N SER A 213 9.34 25.80 21.90
CA SER A 213 9.91 24.46 22.07
C SER A 213 10.54 23.95 20.76
N ARG A 214 11.65 23.21 20.90
CA ARG A 214 12.25 22.45 19.80
C ARG A 214 11.59 21.08 19.61
N THR A 215 10.56 20.76 20.38
CA THR A 215 9.92 19.45 20.39
C THR A 215 8.71 19.46 19.46
N GLU A 216 8.66 18.52 18.52
CA GLU A 216 7.48 18.23 17.70
C GLU A 216 6.72 17.08 18.35
N HIS A 217 5.40 17.18 18.41
CA HIS A 217 4.51 16.09 18.83
C HIS A 217 3.62 15.69 17.67
N THR A 218 3.68 14.41 17.30
CA THR A 218 2.75 13.81 16.34
C THR A 218 1.85 12.83 17.11
N VAL A 219 0.56 12.93 16.88
CA VAL A 219 -0.47 12.07 17.49
C VAL A 219 -1.02 11.11 16.46
#